data_77dcf32b7dd05c9ae04a305609a19cff
#
_entry.id   77dcf32b7dd05c9ae04a305609a19cff
#
_cell.length_a   1.000
_cell.length_b   1.000
_cell.length_c   1.000
_cell.angle_alpha   90.00
_cell.angle_beta   90.00
_cell.angle_gamma   90.00
#
_symmetry.space_group_name_H-M   'P 1'
#
loop_
_entity.id
_entity.type
_entity.pdbx_description
1 polymer ?
#
loop_
_entity_poly.entity_id
_entity_poly.type
_entity_poly.pdbx_seq_one_letter_code
_entity_poly.pdbx_strand_id
1 'polypeptide(L)'
;LIGLMGGAIAEANLGLLMMKRARVIGSTLRARPIGEKALVMDGLKRDVWPRLEDGSIKPVVEARFPMEQTADAHALMATNDTVGKIMLTR
;
A
#
# COMPACT_ATOMS: atom_id res chain seq x y z
N LEU A 1 -3.61 -5.00 8.86
CA LEU A 1 -2.19 -4.75 8.98
C LEU A 1 -1.48 -5.46 7.84
N ILE A 2 -0.91 -4.69 6.91
CA ILE A 2 -0.30 -5.19 5.67
C ILE A 2 1.17 -4.78 5.52
N GLY A 3 1.69 -3.99 6.44
CA GLY A 3 3.08 -3.54 6.46
C GLY A 3 3.50 -3.06 7.84
N LEU A 4 4.79 -2.96 8.04
CA LEU A 4 5.44 -2.66 9.32
C LEU A 4 6.49 -1.55 9.16
N MET A 5 6.18 -0.50 8.41
CA MET A 5 7.12 0.60 8.14
C MET A 5 7.60 1.31 9.41
N GLY A 6 6.74 1.39 10.44
CA GLY A 6 7.08 1.97 11.74
C GLY A 6 7.64 0.98 12.76
N GLY A 7 7.90 -0.27 12.36
CA GLY A 7 8.40 -1.32 13.26
C GLY A 7 7.42 -2.47 13.46
N ALA A 8 7.91 -3.59 13.97
CA ALA A 8 7.13 -4.82 14.16
C ALA A 8 6.43 -4.89 15.53
N ILE A 9 6.79 -4.02 16.46
CA ILE A 9 6.28 -4.01 17.84
C ILE A 9 5.63 -2.66 18.10
N ALA A 10 4.41 -2.67 18.64
CA ALA A 10 3.69 -1.46 19.04
C ALA A 10 2.86 -1.73 20.29
N GLU A 11 2.65 -0.69 21.11
CA GLU A 11 1.72 -0.73 22.21
C GLU A 11 0.29 -0.53 21.69
N ALA A 12 -0.67 -1.26 22.25
CA ALA A 12 -2.06 -1.17 21.87
C ALA A 12 -2.97 -1.04 23.10
N ASN A 13 -3.92 -0.11 23.06
CA ASN A 13 -4.95 0.01 24.08
C ASN A 13 -6.06 -1.03 23.84
N LEU A 14 -5.95 -2.17 24.51
CA LEU A 14 -6.92 -3.28 24.37
C LEU A 14 -8.32 -2.90 24.88
N GLY A 15 -8.42 -2.03 25.90
CA GLY A 15 -9.70 -1.51 26.39
C GLY A 15 -10.45 -0.72 25.31
N LEU A 16 -9.74 0.15 24.60
CA LEU A 16 -10.32 0.89 23.47
C LEU A 16 -10.72 -0.02 22.31
N LEU A 17 -9.92 -1.05 22.02
CA LEU A 17 -10.23 -2.07 21.00
C LEU A 17 -11.54 -2.78 21.34
N MET A 18 -11.70 -3.18 22.61
CA MET A 18 -12.89 -3.85 23.11
C MET A 18 -14.13 -2.94 23.07
N MET A 19 -14.01 -1.71 23.57
CA MET A 19 -15.13 -0.74 23.57
C MET A 19 -15.63 -0.41 22.17
N LYS A 20 -14.73 -0.30 21.20
CA LYS A 20 -15.06 -0.05 19.79
C LYS A 20 -15.48 -1.32 19.03
N ARG A 21 -15.44 -2.49 19.65
CA ARG A 21 -15.67 -3.78 18.99
C ARG A 21 -14.84 -3.93 17.70
N ALA A 22 -13.63 -3.36 17.70
CA ALA A 22 -12.76 -3.36 16.55
C ALA A 22 -12.01 -4.69 16.41
N ARG A 23 -11.45 -4.92 15.23
CA ARG A 23 -10.64 -6.10 14.91
C ARG A 23 -9.30 -5.67 14.37
N VAL A 24 -8.24 -6.36 14.78
CA VAL A 24 -6.90 -6.22 14.17
C VAL A 24 -6.60 -7.49 13.40
N ILE A 25 -6.44 -7.38 12.10
CA ILE A 25 -6.22 -8.51 11.21
C ILE A 25 -4.88 -8.31 10.50
N GLY A 26 -3.99 -9.30 10.59
CA GLY A 26 -2.75 -9.35 9.84
C GLY A 26 -2.93 -10.06 8.51
N SER A 27 -2.27 -9.59 7.47
CA SER A 27 -2.23 -10.25 6.17
C SER A 27 -0.88 -10.06 5.50
N THR A 28 -0.37 -11.13 4.89
CA THR A 28 0.81 -11.06 4.03
C THR A 28 0.45 -11.65 2.67
N LEU A 29 0.92 -11.03 1.59
CA LEU A 29 0.71 -11.56 0.25
C LEU A 29 1.92 -12.38 -0.23
N ARG A 30 3.14 -11.97 0.15
CA ARG A 30 4.38 -12.57 -0.35
C ARG A 30 4.47 -14.08 -0.10
N ALA A 31 4.13 -14.52 1.10
CA ALA A 31 4.24 -15.91 1.53
C ALA A 31 3.06 -16.80 1.11
N ARG A 32 1.99 -16.23 0.50
CA ARG A 32 0.84 -17.01 0.07
C ARG A 32 1.18 -17.94 -1.08
N PRO A 33 0.55 -19.13 -1.17
CA PRO A 33 0.63 -20.01 -2.33
C PRO A 33 0.24 -19.29 -3.63
N ILE A 34 0.82 -19.72 -4.74
CA ILE A 34 0.57 -19.10 -6.07
C ILE A 34 -0.92 -19.10 -6.41
N GLY A 35 -1.65 -20.19 -6.12
CA GLY A 35 -3.09 -20.29 -6.38
C GLY A 35 -3.90 -19.23 -5.63
N GLU A 36 -3.56 -18.95 -4.36
CA GLU A 36 -4.22 -17.88 -3.61
C GLU A 36 -3.92 -16.50 -4.18
N LYS A 37 -2.67 -16.27 -4.61
CA LYS A 37 -2.28 -15.02 -5.29
C LYS A 37 -3.05 -14.83 -6.60
N ALA A 38 -3.23 -15.91 -7.36
CA ALA A 38 -4.01 -15.87 -8.60
C ALA A 38 -5.45 -15.43 -8.34
N LEU A 39 -6.12 -16.00 -7.33
CA LEU A 39 -7.48 -15.61 -6.96
C LEU A 39 -7.58 -14.12 -6.56
N VAL A 40 -6.59 -13.61 -5.85
CA VAL A 40 -6.54 -12.19 -5.49
C VAL A 40 -6.39 -11.31 -6.76
N MET A 41 -5.53 -11.73 -7.70
CA MET A 41 -5.32 -11.00 -8.96
C MET A 41 -6.56 -11.03 -9.87
N ASP A 42 -7.27 -12.15 -9.91
CA ASP A 42 -8.52 -12.26 -10.66
C ASP A 42 -9.62 -11.37 -10.06
N GLY A 43 -9.72 -11.32 -8.73
CA GLY A 43 -10.61 -10.39 -8.05
C GLY A 43 -10.26 -8.91 -8.35
N LEU A 44 -8.97 -8.56 -8.32
CA LEU A 44 -8.51 -7.21 -8.66
C LEU A 44 -8.85 -6.82 -10.10
N LYS A 45 -8.62 -7.72 -11.07
CA LYS A 45 -8.96 -7.48 -12.47
C LYS A 45 -10.47 -7.29 -12.67
N ARG A 46 -11.28 -8.06 -11.97
CA ARG A 46 -12.74 -7.99 -12.10
C ARG A 46 -13.33 -6.74 -11.44
N ASP A 47 -12.88 -6.41 -10.23
CA ASP A 47 -13.58 -5.47 -9.36
C ASP A 47 -12.91 -4.08 -9.31
N VAL A 48 -11.59 -4.02 -9.52
CA VAL A 48 -10.80 -2.78 -9.36
C VAL A 48 -10.34 -2.21 -10.70
N TRP A 49 -9.88 -3.07 -11.62
CA TRP A 49 -9.32 -2.63 -12.90
C TRP A 49 -10.28 -1.74 -13.71
N PRO A 50 -11.56 -2.08 -13.88
CA PRO A 50 -12.50 -1.21 -14.59
C PRO A 50 -12.64 0.18 -13.93
N ARG A 51 -12.51 0.26 -12.62
CA ARG A 51 -12.56 1.52 -11.87
C ARG A 51 -11.32 2.39 -12.01
N LEU A 52 -10.18 1.78 -12.33
CA LEU A 52 -8.97 2.52 -12.73
C LEU A 52 -9.12 3.07 -14.14
N GLU A 53 -9.74 2.29 -15.05
CA GLU A 53 -9.96 2.69 -16.45
C GLU A 53 -10.99 3.82 -16.58
N ASP A 54 -12.07 3.77 -15.82
CA ASP A 54 -13.10 4.83 -15.81
C ASP A 54 -12.73 6.04 -14.96
N GLY A 55 -11.60 5.96 -14.22
CA GLY A 55 -11.08 7.02 -13.37
C GLY A 55 -11.81 7.23 -12.05
N SER A 56 -12.73 6.33 -11.65
CA SER A 56 -13.38 6.39 -10.33
C SER A 56 -12.42 6.03 -9.20
N ILE A 57 -11.38 5.26 -9.49
CA ILE A 57 -10.22 5.05 -8.61
C ILE A 57 -9.00 5.68 -9.29
N LYS A 58 -8.31 6.57 -8.56
CA LYS A 58 -7.10 7.22 -9.05
C LYS A 58 -5.96 7.05 -8.06
N PRO A 59 -4.76 6.64 -8.49
CA PRO A 59 -3.60 6.66 -7.62
C PRO A 59 -3.21 8.11 -7.29
N VAL A 60 -2.92 8.35 -6.03
CA VAL A 60 -2.34 9.63 -5.61
C VAL A 60 -0.85 9.61 -5.98
N VAL A 61 -0.42 10.56 -6.78
CA VAL A 61 0.99 10.73 -7.18
C VAL A 61 1.51 12.01 -6.56
N GLU A 62 2.43 11.88 -5.61
CA GLU A 62 3.05 13.01 -4.90
C GLU A 62 4.06 13.74 -5.77
N ALA A 63 4.94 12.98 -6.40
CA ALA A 63 6.01 13.55 -7.22
C ALA A 63 6.34 12.66 -8.43
N ARG A 64 6.89 13.29 -9.45
CA ARG A 64 7.45 12.63 -10.64
C ARG A 64 8.87 13.07 -10.84
N PHE A 65 9.76 12.12 -11.08
CA PHE A 65 11.17 12.36 -11.40
C PHE A 65 11.51 11.66 -12.71
N PRO A 66 12.36 12.28 -13.55
CA PRO A 66 12.97 11.54 -14.64
C PRO A 66 13.86 10.42 -14.07
N MET A 67 14.11 9.37 -14.85
CA MET A 67 14.87 8.19 -14.41
C MET A 67 16.28 8.56 -13.91
N GLU A 68 16.88 9.57 -14.49
CA GLU A 68 18.21 10.09 -14.14
C GLU A 68 18.27 10.66 -12.71
N GLN A 69 17.12 11.08 -12.17
CA GLN A 69 16.98 11.62 -10.81
C GLN A 69 16.49 10.58 -9.79
N THR A 70 16.75 9.30 -10.04
CA THR A 70 16.34 8.21 -9.12
C THR A 70 16.86 8.41 -7.69
N ALA A 71 18.07 8.97 -7.53
CA ALA A 71 18.64 9.27 -6.22
C ALA A 71 17.78 10.28 -5.42
N ASP A 72 17.30 11.34 -6.09
CA ASP A 72 16.45 12.36 -5.47
C ASP A 72 15.07 11.79 -5.10
N ALA A 73 14.51 10.93 -5.96
CA ALA A 73 13.26 10.22 -5.68
C ALA A 73 13.39 9.31 -4.45
N HIS A 74 14.52 8.61 -4.30
CA HIS A 74 14.78 7.79 -3.11
C HIS A 74 15.00 8.66 -1.86
N ALA A 75 15.70 9.78 -1.98
CA ALA A 75 15.88 10.72 -0.88
C ALA A 75 14.53 11.26 -0.38
N LEU A 76 13.64 11.67 -1.29
CA LEU A 76 12.29 12.09 -0.94
C LEU A 76 11.50 10.96 -0.27
N MET A 77 11.55 9.73 -0.79
CA MET A 77 10.86 8.59 -0.18
C MET A 77 11.37 8.29 1.23
N ALA A 78 12.66 8.50 1.49
CA ALA A 78 13.28 8.25 2.79
C ALA A 78 12.83 9.25 3.88
N THR A 79 12.28 10.40 3.53
CA THR A 79 11.75 11.37 4.52
C THR A 79 10.51 10.83 5.26
N ASN A 80 9.79 9.88 4.67
CA ASN A 80 8.48 9.37 5.12
C ASN A 80 7.37 10.44 5.23
N ASP A 81 7.55 11.62 4.64
CA ASP A 81 6.56 12.71 4.66
C ASP A 81 5.65 12.69 3.42
N THR A 82 5.89 11.77 2.50
CA THR A 82 5.15 11.69 1.23
C THR A 82 3.78 11.01 1.40
N VAL A 83 2.77 11.55 0.73
CA VAL A 83 1.41 10.99 0.68
C VAL A 83 1.10 10.51 -0.74
N GLY A 84 1.17 9.21 -0.97
CA GLY A 84 0.93 8.62 -2.29
C GLY A 84 2.17 7.96 -2.88
N LYS A 85 2.33 8.06 -4.20
CA LYS A 85 3.40 7.40 -4.95
C LYS A 85 4.40 8.40 -5.51
N ILE A 86 5.67 8.04 -5.49
CA ILE A 86 6.72 8.71 -6.25
C ILE A 86 6.92 7.91 -7.53
N MET A 87 6.84 8.58 -8.67
CA MET A 87 6.93 7.96 -9.98
C MET A 87 8.24 8.33 -10.65
N LEU A 88 8.89 7.34 -11.26
CA LEU A 88 9.99 7.55 -12.19
C LEU A 88 9.45 7.49 -13.61
N THR A 89 9.83 8.44 -14.44
CA THR A 89 9.41 8.55 -15.84
C THR A 89 10.62 8.50 -16.78
N ARG A 90 10.40 8.01 -17.99
CA ARG A 90 11.37 8.09 -19.09
C ARG A 90 11.21 9.39 -19.85
#